data_4ba3ac211e9d77d549133367155ef8c4
#
_entry.id   4ba3ac211e9d77d549133367155ef8c4
#
_cell.length_a   1.000
_cell.length_b   1.000
_cell.length_c   1.000
_cell.angle_alpha   90.00
_cell.angle_beta   90.00
_cell.angle_gamma   90.00
#
_symmetry.space_group_name_H-M   'P 1'
#
loop_
_entity.id
_entity.type
_entity.pdbx_description
1 polymer ?
#
loop_
_entity_poly.entity_id
_entity_poly.type
_entity_poly.pdbx_seq_one_letter_code
_entity_poly.pdbx_strand_id
1 'polypeptide(L)'
;MTRVYADHPLVQVETDATGIPTRLRMDGTDHGELGICNRWRVDDGWWREPVARACYKVVTRSGLLCTIFLDEIRGTWHLERVFD
;
A
#
# COMPACT_ATOMS: atom_id res chain seq x y z
N MET A 1 11.28 -5.96 13.73
CA MET A 1 10.33 -5.06 14.44
C MET A 1 9.37 -4.45 13.44
N THR A 2 8.09 -4.41 13.76
CA THR A 2 7.08 -3.82 12.88
C THR A 2 6.96 -2.32 13.14
N ARG A 3 6.92 -1.52 12.06
CA ARG A 3 6.70 -0.07 12.15
C ARG A 3 5.37 0.27 11.52
N VAL A 4 4.54 1.01 12.25
CA VAL A 4 3.27 1.54 11.77
C VAL A 4 3.43 3.03 11.51
N TYR A 5 3.05 3.46 10.31
CA TYR A 5 3.14 4.85 9.89
C TYR A 5 1.77 5.50 10.00
N ALA A 6 1.52 6.18 11.11
CA ALA A 6 0.21 6.79 11.40
C ALA A 6 -0.20 7.87 10.40
N ASP A 7 0.76 8.56 9.81
CA ASP A 7 0.54 9.62 8.82
C ASP A 7 0.42 9.08 7.39
N HIS A 8 0.59 7.77 7.19
CA HIS A 8 0.44 7.08 5.90
C HIS A 8 1.14 7.81 4.75
N PRO A 9 2.48 7.84 4.72
CA PRO A 9 3.21 8.58 3.70
C PRO A 9 2.90 8.07 2.30
N LEU A 10 2.90 9.00 1.34
CA LEU A 10 2.68 8.69 -0.08
C LEU A 10 3.80 7.82 -0.63
N VAL A 11 3.42 6.84 -1.44
CA VAL A 11 4.35 6.01 -2.20
C VAL A 11 3.92 5.96 -3.66
N GLN A 12 4.83 5.57 -4.53
CA GLN A 12 4.55 5.37 -5.95
C GLN A 12 4.42 3.88 -6.22
N VAL A 13 3.33 3.50 -6.87
CA VAL A 13 3.04 2.10 -7.17
C VAL A 13 2.65 1.97 -8.63
N GLU A 14 3.25 1.02 -9.32
CA GLU A 14 2.80 0.59 -10.64
C GLU A 14 1.82 -0.57 -10.46
N THR A 15 0.80 -0.59 -11.29
CA THR A 15 -0.23 -1.63 -11.24
C THR A 15 -0.37 -2.31 -12.59
N ASP A 16 -0.92 -3.53 -12.58
CA ASP A 16 -1.28 -4.23 -13.81
C ASP A 16 -2.65 -3.74 -14.32
N ALA A 17 -3.13 -4.36 -15.40
CA ALA A 17 -4.41 -3.98 -16.02
C ALA A 17 -5.61 -4.17 -15.12
N THR A 18 -5.50 -4.99 -14.08
CA THR A 18 -6.57 -5.25 -13.10
C THR A 18 -6.46 -4.39 -11.84
N GLY A 19 -5.42 -3.55 -11.76
CA GLY A 19 -5.20 -2.67 -10.61
C GLY A 19 -4.39 -3.29 -9.47
N ILE A 20 -3.85 -4.48 -9.66
CA ILE A 20 -3.00 -5.14 -8.65
C ILE A 20 -1.61 -4.51 -8.68
N PRO A 21 -1.04 -4.11 -7.52
CA PRO A 21 0.28 -3.50 -7.48
C PRO A 21 1.38 -4.48 -7.92
N THR A 22 2.26 -4.01 -8.78
CA THR A 22 3.33 -4.83 -9.36
C THR A 22 4.73 -4.31 -9.02
N ARG A 23 4.87 -3.02 -8.69
CA ARG A 23 6.15 -2.41 -8.38
C ARG A 23 5.97 -1.27 -7.40
N LEU A 24 6.93 -1.11 -6.49
CA LEU A 24 6.88 -0.09 -5.42
C LEU A 24 8.11 0.79 -5.47
N ARG A 25 7.88 2.11 -5.35
CA ARG A 25 8.94 3.11 -5.16
C ARG A 25 8.59 3.98 -3.96
N MET A 26 9.55 4.12 -3.02
CA MET A 26 9.42 4.96 -1.83
C MET A 26 10.64 5.86 -1.70
N ASP A 27 10.42 7.14 -1.41
CA ASP A 27 11.49 8.12 -1.20
C ASP A 27 12.52 8.13 -2.34
N GLY A 28 12.05 7.96 -3.58
CA GLY A 28 12.92 7.91 -4.75
C GLY A 28 13.68 6.60 -4.91
N THR A 29 13.48 5.63 -4.02
CA THR A 29 14.12 4.31 -4.11
C THR A 29 13.15 3.31 -4.72
N ASP A 30 13.58 2.66 -5.81
CA ASP A 30 12.81 1.60 -6.46
C ASP A 30 13.06 0.28 -5.72
N HIS A 31 12.02 -0.25 -5.10
CA HIS A 31 12.07 -1.52 -4.38
C HIS A 31 11.81 -2.74 -5.27
N GLY A 32 11.57 -2.51 -6.55
CA GLY A 32 11.40 -3.57 -7.55
C GLY A 32 10.02 -4.19 -7.54
N GLU A 33 9.93 -5.37 -8.11
CA GLU A 33 8.68 -6.10 -8.24
C GLU A 33 8.11 -6.54 -6.91
N LEU A 34 6.79 -6.62 -6.85
CA LEU A 34 6.05 -6.99 -5.65
C LEU A 34 5.45 -8.38 -5.77
N GLY A 35 5.58 -9.17 -4.70
CA GLY A 35 4.77 -10.35 -4.49
C GLY A 35 3.62 -10.00 -3.55
N ILE A 36 2.41 -10.42 -3.89
CA ILE A 36 1.23 -10.18 -3.06
C ILE A 36 1.08 -11.31 -2.05
N CYS A 37 1.18 -10.98 -0.76
CA CYS A 37 1.01 -11.95 0.32
C CYS A 37 -0.44 -12.03 0.79
N ASN A 38 -1.13 -10.89 0.81
CA ASN A 38 -2.53 -10.82 1.23
C ASN A 38 -3.15 -9.53 0.69
N ARG A 39 -4.48 -9.49 0.61
CA ARG A 39 -5.21 -8.29 0.23
C ARG A 39 -6.56 -8.25 0.94
N TRP A 40 -7.01 -7.04 1.25
CA TRP A 40 -8.31 -6.81 1.90
C TRP A 40 -8.79 -5.40 1.62
N ARG A 41 -10.05 -5.14 1.93
CA ARG A 41 -10.64 -3.80 1.78
C ARG A 41 -11.03 -3.25 3.14
N VAL A 42 -10.90 -1.94 3.25
CA VAL A 42 -11.44 -1.18 4.38
C VAL A 42 -12.43 -0.16 3.81
N ASP A 43 -13.69 -0.31 4.17
CA ASP A 43 -14.76 0.63 3.84
C ASP A 43 -15.40 1.09 5.14
N ASP A 44 -15.31 2.39 5.43
CA ASP A 44 -15.77 2.94 6.70
C ASP A 44 -16.22 4.39 6.51
N GLY A 45 -16.69 5.03 7.55
CA GLY A 45 -17.01 6.45 7.54
C GLY A 45 -18.45 6.78 7.15
N TRP A 46 -19.37 5.90 7.48
CA TRP A 46 -20.77 6.04 7.17
C TRP A 46 -21.42 7.33 7.73
N TRP A 47 -20.75 8.04 8.63
CA TRP A 47 -21.29 9.23 9.28
C TRP A 47 -20.30 10.40 9.36
N ARG A 48 -19.10 10.24 8.82
CA ARG A 48 -18.05 11.28 8.76
C ARG A 48 -17.45 11.33 7.37
N GLU A 49 -16.12 11.36 7.31
CA GLU A 49 -15.41 11.26 6.04
C GLU A 49 -15.41 9.80 5.59
N PRO A 50 -15.85 9.52 4.36
CA PRO A 50 -15.81 8.16 3.87
C PRO A 50 -14.36 7.67 3.73
N VAL A 51 -14.15 6.41 4.06
CA VAL A 51 -12.86 5.72 3.88
C VAL A 51 -13.10 4.54 2.97
N ALA A 52 -12.36 4.49 1.86
CA ALA A 52 -12.39 3.37 0.94
C ALA A 52 -10.95 3.05 0.56
N ARG A 53 -10.43 1.92 1.05
CA ARG A 53 -9.03 1.52 0.86
C ARG A 53 -8.94 0.10 0.35
N ALA A 54 -8.14 -0.08 -0.70
CA ALA A 54 -7.73 -1.40 -1.15
C ALA A 54 -6.33 -1.67 -0.57
N CYS A 55 -6.24 -2.60 0.35
CA CYS A 55 -5.02 -2.84 1.12
C CYS A 55 -4.30 -4.11 0.63
N TYR A 56 -2.98 -4.06 0.61
CA TYR A 56 -2.14 -5.16 0.15
C TYR A 56 -0.96 -5.35 1.09
N LYS A 57 -0.78 -6.59 1.56
CA LYS A 57 0.47 -7.00 2.20
C LYS A 57 1.37 -7.54 1.11
N VAL A 58 2.53 -6.91 0.94
CA VAL A 58 3.43 -7.21 -0.18
C VAL A 58 4.85 -7.46 0.31
N VAL A 59 5.58 -8.26 -0.47
CA VAL A 59 7.01 -8.42 -0.30
C VAL A 59 7.70 -7.86 -1.54
N THR A 60 8.71 -7.01 -1.35
CA THR A 60 9.47 -6.45 -2.44
C THR A 60 10.57 -7.42 -2.89
N ARG A 61 11.10 -7.20 -4.09
CA ARG A 61 12.23 -7.97 -4.60
C ARG A 61 13.45 -7.89 -3.69
N SER A 62 13.62 -6.75 -3.00
CA SER A 62 14.71 -6.58 -2.02
C SER A 62 14.47 -7.28 -0.69
N GLY A 63 13.31 -7.90 -0.51
CA GLY A 63 12.98 -8.64 0.71
C GLY A 63 12.25 -7.84 1.77
N LEU A 64 11.82 -6.61 1.47
CA LEU A 64 11.03 -5.79 2.39
C LEU A 64 9.59 -6.28 2.41
N LEU A 65 9.06 -6.59 3.59
CA LEU A 65 7.68 -6.94 3.80
C LEU A 65 6.93 -5.74 4.35
N CYS A 66 5.87 -5.30 3.67
CA CYS A 66 5.13 -4.12 4.10
C CYS A 66 3.66 -4.20 3.69
N THR A 67 2.86 -3.32 4.27
CA THR A 67 1.46 -3.12 3.88
C THR A 67 1.32 -1.74 3.23
N ILE A 68 0.77 -1.73 2.02
CA ILE A 68 0.44 -0.52 1.29
C ILE A 68 -1.06 -0.53 0.99
N PHE A 69 -1.61 0.64 0.72
CA PHE A 69 -3.03 0.71 0.33
C PHE A 69 -3.26 1.80 -0.72
N LEU A 70 -4.27 1.57 -1.53
CA LEU A 70 -4.82 2.58 -2.44
C LEU A 70 -5.99 3.26 -1.73
N ASP A 71 -5.87 4.57 -1.53
CA ASP A 71 -7.01 5.39 -1.13
C ASP A 71 -7.86 5.62 -2.38
N GLU A 72 -8.96 4.91 -2.49
CA GLU A 72 -9.78 4.92 -3.70
C GLU A 72 -10.55 6.23 -3.90
N ILE A 73 -10.70 7.01 -2.84
CA ILE A 73 -11.37 8.31 -2.90
C ILE A 73 -10.43 9.35 -3.51
N ARG A 74 -9.17 9.34 -3.09
CA ARG A 74 -8.14 10.27 -3.56
C ARG A 74 -7.37 9.77 -4.77
N GLY A 75 -7.36 8.46 -4.99
CA GLY A 75 -6.59 7.83 -6.05
C GLY A 75 -5.09 7.78 -5.77
N THR A 76 -4.69 7.75 -4.51
CA THR A 76 -3.28 7.78 -4.08
C THR A 76 -2.91 6.54 -3.30
N TRP A 77 -1.63 6.12 -3.46
CA TRP A 77 -1.07 4.98 -2.73
C TRP A 77 -0.31 5.47 -1.50
N HIS A 78 -0.42 4.71 -0.42
CA HIS A 78 0.19 5.04 0.86
C HIS A 78 0.83 3.82 1.51
N LEU A 79 1.87 4.07 2.30
CA LEU A 79 2.47 3.07 3.15
C LEU A 79 1.79 3.09 4.52
N GLU A 80 1.34 1.93 4.98
CA GLU A 80 0.75 1.80 6.31
C GLU A 80 1.75 1.24 7.31
N ARG A 81 2.49 0.20 6.91
CA ARG A 81 3.28 -0.59 7.85
C ARG A 81 4.46 -1.25 7.15
N VAL A 82 5.59 -1.31 7.84
CA VAL A 82 6.76 -2.09 7.45
C VAL A 82 7.00 -3.14 8.52
N PHE A 83 7.17 -4.38 8.08
CA PHE A 83 7.50 -5.52 8.96
C PHE A 83 9.00 -5.77 8.88
N ASP A 84 9.67 -5.62 9.97
CA ASP A 84 11.11 -5.90 10.07
C ASP A 84 11.35 -7.25 10.75
#